data_6308db4920e7c88e5762fc9152237188
#
_entry.id   6308db4920e7c88e5762fc9152237188
#
_cell.length_a   1.000
_cell.length_b   1.000
_cell.length_c   1.000
_cell.angle_alpha   90.00
_cell.angle_beta   90.00
_cell.angle_gamma   90.00
#
_symmetry.space_group_name_H-M   'P 1'
#
loop_
_entity.id
_entity.type
_entity.pdbx_description
1 polymer ?
#
loop_
_entity_poly.entity_id
_entity_poly.type
_entity_poly.pdbx_seq_one_letter_code
_entity_poly.pdbx_strand_id
1 'polypeptide(L)'
;MNILYYTWQEIISNDIFSTLVSFDFNVTKLQYKLKNNISDSEFIRYIENMLDNGYDGEKYDCILSCNFLPVLSKVAWRKKIKYVSWCYDSPCMTLYSDMIYNPYNYIFHFDSFEAERLKKSGVEHAYHMPLAVNCSRVNKLISKGSNENKICEMSELNQMNYKINNGMCYDNGITFMGSMYNSISDYDDLYCDWMII
;
A
#
# COMPACT_ATOMS: atom_id res chain seq x y z
N MET A 1 -19.60 -9.07 2.27
CA MET A 1 -19.14 -7.67 2.29
C MET A 1 -18.61 -7.32 0.91
N ASN A 2 -19.05 -6.17 0.36
CA ASN A 2 -18.68 -5.70 -0.97
C ASN A 2 -17.59 -4.63 -0.85
N ILE A 3 -16.39 -4.89 -1.36
CA ILE A 3 -15.22 -4.04 -1.21
C ILE A 3 -14.82 -3.47 -2.56
N LEU A 4 -14.67 -2.14 -2.66
CA LEU A 4 -14.02 -1.49 -3.79
C LEU A 4 -12.54 -1.32 -3.46
N TYR A 5 -11.68 -2.18 -4.03
CA TYR A 5 -10.24 -2.17 -3.78
C TYR A 5 -9.52 -1.38 -4.87
N TYR A 6 -9.05 -0.18 -4.51
CA TYR A 6 -8.19 0.63 -5.38
C TYR A 6 -6.74 0.14 -5.31
N THR A 7 -6.11 -0.01 -6.49
CA THR A 7 -4.70 -0.39 -6.62
C THR A 7 -4.02 0.39 -7.75
N TRP A 8 -2.76 0.74 -7.54
CA TRP A 8 -1.87 1.25 -8.60
C TRP A 8 -0.86 0.19 -9.05
N GLN A 9 -1.13 -1.09 -8.79
CA GLN A 9 -0.27 -2.26 -9.03
C GLN A 9 0.92 -2.35 -8.05
N GLU A 10 0.71 -1.97 -6.81
CA GLU A 10 1.66 -2.21 -5.73
C GLU A 10 2.01 -3.71 -5.62
N ILE A 11 3.24 -3.99 -5.15
CA ILE A 11 3.81 -5.34 -5.10
C ILE A 11 2.91 -6.34 -4.37
N ILE A 12 2.21 -5.89 -3.33
CA ILE A 12 1.35 -6.73 -2.48
C ILE A 12 -0.11 -6.82 -2.95
N SER A 13 -0.48 -6.15 -4.06
CA SER A 13 -1.89 -6.05 -4.48
C SER A 13 -2.56 -7.39 -4.73
N ASN A 14 -1.83 -8.35 -5.29
CA ASN A 14 -2.38 -9.68 -5.55
C ASN A 14 -2.52 -10.51 -4.26
N ASP A 15 -1.63 -10.33 -3.30
CA ASP A 15 -1.70 -11.01 -2.00
C ASP A 15 -2.90 -10.49 -1.20
N ILE A 16 -3.14 -9.16 -1.20
CA ILE A 16 -4.33 -8.57 -0.57
C ILE A 16 -5.60 -9.06 -1.26
N PHE A 17 -5.69 -8.94 -2.58
CA PHE A 17 -6.86 -9.36 -3.33
C PHE A 17 -7.21 -10.83 -3.07
N SER A 18 -6.23 -11.74 -3.20
CA SER A 18 -6.46 -13.17 -2.98
C SER A 18 -6.87 -13.48 -1.54
N THR A 19 -6.32 -12.75 -0.57
CA THR A 19 -6.67 -12.92 0.84
C THR A 19 -8.10 -12.46 1.11
N LEU A 20 -8.52 -11.31 0.59
CA LEU A 20 -9.90 -10.83 0.75
C LEU A 20 -10.92 -11.81 0.11
N VAL A 21 -10.61 -12.31 -1.08
CA VAL A 21 -11.46 -13.32 -1.74
C VAL A 21 -11.52 -14.63 -0.93
N SER A 22 -10.42 -15.04 -0.27
CA SER A 22 -10.40 -16.24 0.57
C SER A 22 -11.24 -16.12 1.85
N PHE A 23 -11.62 -14.89 2.22
CA PHE A 23 -12.59 -14.61 3.29
C PHE A 23 -14.02 -14.44 2.79
N ASP A 24 -14.33 -14.87 1.58
CA ASP A 24 -15.64 -14.77 0.94
C ASP A 24 -16.16 -13.32 0.81
N PHE A 25 -15.24 -12.35 0.65
CA PHE A 25 -15.64 -10.99 0.32
C PHE A 25 -15.78 -10.81 -1.19
N ASN A 26 -16.79 -10.04 -1.59
CA ASN A 26 -16.95 -9.59 -2.97
C ASN A 26 -16.03 -8.40 -3.21
N VAL A 27 -14.98 -8.58 -4.00
CA VAL A 27 -13.96 -7.56 -4.21
C VAL A 27 -13.93 -7.11 -5.65
N THR A 28 -14.26 -5.84 -5.88
CA THR A 28 -14.04 -5.19 -7.17
C THR A 28 -12.67 -4.51 -7.16
N LYS A 29 -11.75 -5.02 -7.97
CA LYS A 29 -10.41 -4.43 -8.12
C LYS A 29 -10.47 -3.26 -9.10
N LEU A 30 -10.23 -2.05 -8.60
CA LEU A 30 -10.15 -0.82 -9.37
C LEU A 30 -8.70 -0.45 -9.61
N GLN A 31 -8.23 -0.62 -10.84
CA GLN A 31 -6.90 -0.18 -11.24
C GLN A 31 -7.01 1.15 -11.98
N TYR A 32 -6.38 2.18 -11.44
CA TYR A 32 -6.36 3.51 -12.04
C TYR A 32 -5.05 4.23 -11.70
N LYS A 33 -4.46 4.89 -12.69
CA LYS A 33 -3.27 5.73 -12.48
C LYS A 33 -3.71 7.15 -12.16
N LEU A 34 -3.61 7.53 -10.91
CA LEU A 34 -3.89 8.89 -10.44
C LEU A 34 -2.94 9.90 -11.09
N LYS A 35 -3.48 11.04 -11.48
CA LYS A 35 -2.71 12.21 -11.91
C LYS A 35 -2.18 12.97 -10.69
N ASN A 36 -2.94 12.95 -9.59
CA ASN A 36 -2.59 13.59 -8.35
C ASN A 36 -3.30 12.88 -7.18
N ASN A 37 -2.58 12.60 -6.11
CA ASN A 37 -3.09 11.88 -4.92
C ASN A 37 -4.05 12.71 -4.06
N ILE A 38 -4.04 14.03 -4.22
CA ILE A 38 -4.87 14.96 -3.44
C ILE A 38 -6.17 15.29 -4.18
N SER A 39 -6.08 15.50 -5.49
CA SER A 39 -7.22 15.91 -6.29
C SER A 39 -7.06 15.48 -7.75
N ASP A 40 -7.94 14.58 -8.19
CA ASP A 40 -8.07 14.13 -9.57
C ASP A 40 -9.56 14.10 -9.93
N SER A 41 -10.03 15.10 -10.65
CA SER A 41 -11.46 15.27 -10.94
C SER A 41 -12.04 14.19 -11.84
N GLU A 42 -11.23 13.62 -12.75
CA GLU A 42 -11.66 12.51 -13.60
C GLU A 42 -11.80 11.24 -12.78
N PHE A 43 -10.81 10.94 -11.94
CA PHE A 43 -10.83 9.81 -11.04
C PHE A 43 -11.99 9.90 -10.04
N ILE A 44 -12.20 11.09 -9.42
CA ILE A 44 -13.31 11.29 -8.48
C ILE A 44 -14.64 10.94 -9.15
N ARG A 45 -14.89 11.46 -10.35
CA ARG A 45 -16.13 11.19 -11.09
C ARG A 45 -16.26 9.71 -11.43
N TYR A 46 -15.18 9.08 -11.82
CA TYR A 46 -15.16 7.68 -12.18
C TYR A 46 -15.48 6.77 -10.97
N ILE A 47 -14.82 6.99 -9.83
CA ILE A 47 -15.06 6.18 -8.64
C ILE A 47 -16.43 6.48 -8.00
N GLU A 48 -16.90 7.74 -8.02
CA GLU A 48 -18.25 8.07 -7.55
C GLU A 48 -19.33 7.34 -8.34
N ASN A 49 -19.16 7.25 -9.67
CA ASN A 49 -20.06 6.50 -10.54
C ASN A 49 -20.03 4.98 -10.24
N MET A 50 -18.85 4.41 -9.98
CA MET A 50 -18.75 3.01 -9.57
C MET A 50 -19.47 2.75 -8.24
N LEU A 51 -19.30 3.65 -7.27
CA LEU A 51 -19.96 3.55 -5.96
C LEU A 51 -21.48 3.66 -6.07
N ASP A 52 -21.99 4.49 -6.98
CA ASP A 52 -23.41 4.65 -7.24
C ASP A 52 -24.04 3.40 -7.91
N ASN A 53 -23.30 2.75 -8.81
CA ASN A 53 -23.75 1.53 -9.49
C ASN A 53 -23.65 0.29 -8.58
N GLY A 54 -22.71 0.29 -7.64
CA GLY A 54 -22.50 -0.85 -6.74
C GLY A 54 -21.89 -2.08 -7.40
N TYR A 55 -21.88 -3.19 -6.65
CA TYR A 55 -21.51 -4.53 -7.10
C TYR A 55 -22.77 -5.36 -7.30
N ASP A 56 -23.06 -5.78 -8.52
CA ASP A 56 -24.30 -6.50 -8.90
C ASP A 56 -25.59 -5.83 -8.37
N GLY A 57 -25.63 -4.48 -8.35
CA GLY A 57 -26.74 -3.70 -7.80
C GLY A 57 -26.72 -3.51 -6.28
N GLU A 58 -25.82 -4.16 -5.59
CA GLU A 58 -25.59 -4.03 -4.15
C GLU A 58 -24.55 -2.92 -3.87
N LYS A 59 -24.76 -2.15 -2.80
CA LYS A 59 -23.81 -1.09 -2.43
C LYS A 59 -22.47 -1.65 -1.95
N TYR A 60 -21.41 -0.91 -2.19
CA TYR A 60 -20.13 -1.18 -1.54
C TYR A 60 -20.19 -0.82 -0.05
N ASP A 61 -19.59 -1.66 0.78
CA ASP A 61 -19.46 -1.43 2.22
C ASP A 61 -18.29 -0.52 2.57
N CYS A 62 -17.21 -0.63 1.79
CA CYS A 62 -16.02 0.21 1.98
C CYS A 62 -15.19 0.36 0.70
N ILE A 63 -14.34 1.38 0.72
CA ILE A 63 -13.20 1.53 -0.20
C ILE A 63 -11.95 1.05 0.54
N LEU A 64 -11.09 0.29 -0.12
CA LEU A 64 -9.79 -0.15 0.41
C LEU A 64 -8.65 0.33 -0.48
N SER A 65 -7.55 0.76 0.08
CA SER A 65 -6.29 0.99 -0.63
C SER A 65 -5.07 0.66 0.21
N CYS A 66 -3.96 0.37 -0.46
CA CYS A 66 -2.64 0.46 0.14
C CYS A 66 -2.21 1.92 0.21
N ASN A 67 -1.62 2.31 1.32
CA ASN A 67 -1.33 3.68 1.70
C ASN A 67 -2.57 4.59 1.72
N PHE A 68 -2.46 5.68 2.46
CA PHE A 68 -3.53 6.66 2.54
C PHE A 68 -3.54 7.57 1.32
N LEU A 69 -4.70 7.74 0.69
CA LEU A 69 -4.89 8.61 -0.46
C LEU A 69 -5.95 9.67 -0.15
N PRO A 70 -5.59 10.95 -0.03
CA PRO A 70 -6.53 12.04 0.26
C PRO A 70 -7.69 12.12 -0.71
N VAL A 71 -7.46 11.81 -1.99
CA VAL A 71 -8.53 11.79 -3.01
C VAL A 71 -9.60 10.75 -2.71
N LEU A 72 -9.22 9.55 -2.22
CA LEU A 72 -10.17 8.51 -1.81
C LEU A 72 -10.91 8.90 -0.54
N SER A 73 -10.22 9.49 0.44
CA SER A 73 -10.84 10.03 1.64
C SER A 73 -11.90 11.08 1.32
N LYS A 74 -11.63 11.98 0.35
CA LYS A 74 -12.59 12.99 -0.10
C LYS A 74 -13.84 12.36 -0.72
N VAL A 75 -13.68 11.31 -1.52
CA VAL A 75 -14.81 10.56 -2.07
C VAL A 75 -15.59 9.85 -0.98
N ALA A 76 -14.88 9.20 -0.05
CA ALA A 76 -15.49 8.52 1.08
C ALA A 76 -16.37 9.45 1.93
N TRP A 77 -15.90 10.67 2.19
CA TRP A 77 -16.67 11.69 2.88
C TRP A 77 -17.95 12.05 2.13
N ARG A 78 -17.86 12.34 0.82
CA ARG A 78 -19.01 12.72 0.00
C ARG A 78 -20.06 11.62 -0.08
N LYS A 79 -19.61 10.36 -0.22
CA LYS A 79 -20.48 9.19 -0.34
C LYS A 79 -20.88 8.58 0.99
N LYS A 80 -20.33 9.08 2.12
CA LYS A 80 -20.56 8.54 3.48
C LYS A 80 -20.27 7.04 3.57
N ILE A 81 -19.20 6.62 2.91
CA ILE A 81 -18.72 5.24 2.89
C ILE A 81 -17.41 5.12 3.65
N LYS A 82 -17.16 4.00 4.31
CA LYS A 82 -15.89 3.76 5.00
C LYS A 82 -14.73 3.70 4.01
N TYR A 83 -13.63 4.34 4.36
CA TYR A 83 -12.38 4.25 3.63
C TYR A 83 -11.31 3.63 4.52
N VAL A 84 -10.85 2.44 4.14
CA VAL A 84 -9.82 1.68 4.83
C VAL A 84 -8.51 1.85 4.08
N SER A 85 -7.47 2.31 4.75
CA SER A 85 -6.12 2.40 4.20
C SER A 85 -5.13 1.60 5.05
N TRP A 86 -4.35 0.73 4.40
CA TRP A 86 -3.25 0.03 5.05
C TRP A 86 -1.92 0.62 4.58
N CYS A 87 -1.31 1.45 5.45
CA CYS A 87 -0.06 2.15 5.15
C CYS A 87 1.12 1.26 5.49
N TYR A 88 1.93 0.96 4.48
CA TYR A 88 3.15 0.16 4.60
C TYR A 88 4.43 0.93 4.23
N ASP A 89 4.29 2.19 3.80
CA ASP A 89 5.41 3.10 3.58
C ASP A 89 5.61 4.01 4.78
N SER A 90 6.87 4.28 5.13
CA SER A 90 7.25 5.25 6.15
C SER A 90 8.50 6.01 5.69
N PRO A 91 8.42 7.36 5.56
CA PRO A 91 7.24 8.19 5.80
C PRO A 91 6.19 8.07 4.70
N CYS A 92 4.91 8.03 5.08
CA CYS A 92 3.78 8.12 4.16
C CYS A 92 3.34 9.59 4.06
N MET A 93 3.85 10.31 3.05
CA MET A 93 3.67 11.77 2.91
C MET A 93 2.21 12.21 2.84
N THR A 94 1.33 11.38 2.30
CA THR A 94 -0.10 11.68 2.20
C THR A 94 -0.83 11.73 3.55
N LEU A 95 -0.21 11.19 4.62
CA LEU A 95 -0.71 11.30 6.00
C LEU A 95 -0.51 12.67 6.65
N TYR A 96 0.11 13.62 5.94
CA TYR A 96 0.20 15.02 6.37
C TYR A 96 -0.94 15.89 5.79
N SER A 97 -1.88 15.29 5.06
CA SER A 97 -3.07 15.97 4.54
C SER A 97 -4.13 16.14 5.62
N ASP A 98 -4.86 17.26 5.62
CA ASP A 98 -6.02 17.48 6.49
C ASP A 98 -7.14 16.46 6.30
N MET A 99 -7.14 15.74 5.18
CA MET A 99 -8.09 14.66 4.91
C MET A 99 -7.99 13.49 5.87
N ILE A 100 -6.93 13.36 6.66
CA ILE A 100 -6.79 12.31 7.69
C ILE A 100 -7.87 12.40 8.78
N TYR A 101 -8.41 13.60 9.03
CA TYR A 101 -9.44 13.84 10.07
C TYR A 101 -10.86 13.49 9.61
N ASN A 102 -11.04 13.01 8.40
CA ASN A 102 -12.34 12.57 7.91
C ASN A 102 -12.85 11.38 8.75
N PRO A 103 -14.07 11.46 9.35
CA PRO A 103 -14.61 10.42 10.23
C PRO A 103 -14.90 9.09 9.53
N TYR A 104 -14.92 9.06 8.20
CA TYR A 104 -15.07 7.84 7.43
C TYR A 104 -13.75 7.10 7.16
N ASN A 105 -12.60 7.65 7.56
CA ASN A 105 -11.31 7.00 7.43
C ASN A 105 -11.10 5.95 8.52
N TYR A 106 -10.46 4.85 8.13
CA TYR A 106 -9.91 3.81 9.00
C TYR A 106 -8.46 3.58 8.55
N ILE A 107 -7.51 4.17 9.27
CA ILE A 107 -6.10 4.19 8.89
C ILE A 107 -5.34 3.15 9.70
N PHE A 108 -4.81 2.14 9.03
CA PHE A 108 -3.93 1.15 9.59
C PHE A 108 -2.50 1.45 9.17
N HIS A 109 -1.59 1.55 10.12
CA HIS A 109 -0.18 1.81 9.86
C HIS A 109 0.70 0.71 10.45
N PHE A 110 1.71 0.27 9.70
CA PHE A 110 2.59 -0.81 10.17
C PHE A 110 3.53 -0.37 11.30
N ASP A 111 3.86 0.91 11.36
CA ASP A 111 4.66 1.49 12.43
C ASP A 111 3.74 1.97 13.55
N SER A 112 3.97 1.40 14.75
CA SER A 112 3.19 1.73 15.95
C SER A 112 3.35 3.17 16.39
N PHE A 113 4.53 3.76 16.18
CA PHE A 113 4.79 5.16 16.51
C PHE A 113 3.94 6.10 15.65
N GLU A 114 3.87 5.86 14.34
CA GLU A 114 3.04 6.65 13.43
C GLU A 114 1.54 6.47 13.74
N ALA A 115 1.09 5.26 14.02
CA ALA A 115 -0.30 5.02 14.43
C ALA A 115 -0.65 5.80 15.73
N GLU A 116 0.27 5.84 16.70
CA GLU A 116 0.08 6.60 17.94
C GLU A 116 0.13 8.11 17.69
N ARG A 117 1.02 8.60 16.82
CA ARG A 117 1.09 9.99 16.41
C ARG A 117 -0.24 10.46 15.81
N LEU A 118 -0.81 9.67 14.89
CA LEU A 118 -2.12 9.96 14.28
C LEU A 118 -3.22 10.04 15.34
N LYS A 119 -3.27 9.09 16.29
CA LYS A 119 -4.23 9.14 17.41
C LYS A 119 -4.08 10.40 18.24
N LYS A 120 -2.86 10.75 18.62
CA LYS A 120 -2.55 11.93 19.42
C LYS A 120 -2.90 13.24 18.69
N SER A 121 -2.82 13.24 17.35
CA SER A 121 -3.24 14.40 16.55
C SER A 121 -4.76 14.52 16.38
N GLY A 122 -5.55 13.57 16.88
CA GLY A 122 -7.00 13.60 16.83
C GLY A 122 -7.64 12.80 15.68
N VAL A 123 -6.88 11.93 15.01
CA VAL A 123 -7.46 11.00 14.03
C VAL A 123 -8.27 9.93 14.76
N GLU A 124 -9.57 9.87 14.49
CA GLU A 124 -10.53 9.04 15.25
C GLU A 124 -10.24 7.54 15.11
N HIS A 125 -9.97 7.08 13.89
CA HIS A 125 -9.80 5.67 13.57
C HIS A 125 -8.39 5.40 13.00
N ALA A 126 -7.36 5.56 13.85
CA ALA A 126 -5.98 5.17 13.52
C ALA A 126 -5.57 3.95 14.35
N TYR A 127 -4.98 2.94 13.68
CA TYR A 127 -4.64 1.66 14.29
C TYR A 127 -3.25 1.19 13.88
N HIS A 128 -2.55 0.56 14.80
CA HIS A 128 -1.34 -0.19 14.48
C HIS A 128 -1.73 -1.55 13.90
N MET A 129 -1.22 -1.87 12.72
CA MET A 129 -1.36 -3.17 12.07
C MET A 129 -0.05 -3.52 11.38
N PRO A 130 0.72 -4.48 11.92
CA PRO A 130 2.01 -4.88 11.36
C PRO A 130 1.90 -5.34 9.91
N LEU A 131 3.03 -5.33 9.21
CA LEU A 131 3.12 -5.94 7.88
C LEU A 131 2.92 -7.45 8.00
N ALA A 132 2.36 -8.02 6.95
CA ALA A 132 2.08 -9.43 6.85
C ALA A 132 2.76 -10.04 5.62
N VAL A 133 3.00 -11.33 5.68
CA VAL A 133 3.56 -12.10 4.55
C VAL A 133 2.55 -13.16 4.12
N ASN A 134 2.44 -13.38 2.81
CA ASN A 134 1.66 -14.48 2.28
C ASN A 134 2.41 -15.81 2.46
N CYS A 135 2.17 -16.46 3.60
CA CYS A 135 2.82 -17.74 3.94
C CYS A 135 2.61 -18.82 2.89
N SER A 136 1.42 -18.88 2.28
CA SER A 136 1.11 -19.87 1.24
C SER A 136 1.99 -19.68 -0.01
N ARG A 137 2.21 -18.43 -0.41
CA ARG A 137 3.10 -18.09 -1.53
C ARG A 137 4.55 -18.40 -1.20
N VAL A 138 5.02 -18.02 -0.02
CA VAL A 138 6.39 -18.29 0.43
C VAL A 138 6.66 -19.79 0.53
N ASN A 139 5.76 -20.57 1.13
CA ASN A 139 5.89 -22.02 1.25
C ASN A 139 5.94 -22.72 -0.12
N LYS A 140 5.15 -22.24 -1.11
CA LYS A 140 5.22 -22.75 -2.48
C LYS A 140 6.57 -22.45 -3.14
N LEU A 141 7.17 -21.32 -2.87
CA LEU A 141 8.50 -20.97 -3.40
C LEU A 141 9.59 -21.86 -2.78
N ILE A 142 9.54 -22.05 -1.45
CA ILE A 142 10.49 -22.92 -0.74
C ILE A 142 10.38 -24.37 -1.22
N SER A 143 9.16 -24.92 -1.35
CA SER A 143 8.96 -26.30 -1.79
C SER A 143 9.37 -26.54 -3.26
N LYS A 144 9.26 -25.54 -4.13
CA LYS A 144 9.81 -25.61 -5.50
C LYS A 144 11.33 -25.59 -5.50
N GLY A 145 11.95 -24.77 -4.65
CA GLY A 145 13.41 -24.69 -4.54
C GLY A 145 14.06 -25.94 -3.97
N SER A 146 13.34 -26.73 -3.14
CA SER A 146 13.87 -27.97 -2.57
C SER A 146 13.80 -29.17 -3.53
N ASN A 147 12.97 -29.13 -4.56
CA ASN A 147 12.86 -30.19 -5.58
C ASN A 147 13.79 -29.99 -6.78
N GLU A 148 14.33 -28.84 -6.95
CA GLU A 148 15.36 -28.54 -7.92
C GLU A 148 16.62 -28.18 -7.15
N ASN A 149 17.71 -28.93 -7.29
CA ASN A 149 19.07 -28.51 -6.92
C ASN A 149 19.51 -27.28 -7.77
N LYS A 150 18.60 -26.48 -8.21
CA LYS A 150 18.79 -25.17 -8.78
C LYS A 150 18.61 -24.17 -7.64
N ILE A 151 19.75 -23.77 -7.07
CA ILE A 151 19.91 -22.40 -6.60
C ILE A 151 19.09 -21.53 -7.54
N CYS A 152 18.07 -20.90 -6.98
CA CYS A 152 17.23 -19.96 -7.70
C CYS A 152 18.14 -19.17 -8.66
N GLU A 153 17.94 -19.34 -9.95
CA GLU A 153 18.60 -18.49 -10.93
C GLU A 153 18.09 -17.06 -10.67
N MET A 154 18.77 -16.39 -9.81
CA MET A 154 18.83 -14.93 -9.77
C MET A 154 19.65 -14.49 -10.98
N SER A 155 19.22 -14.98 -12.17
CA SER A 155 19.99 -14.84 -13.42
C SER A 155 20.11 -13.37 -13.84
N GLU A 156 19.30 -12.49 -13.34
CA GLU A 156 19.40 -11.06 -13.62
C GLU A 156 20.17 -10.26 -12.53
N LEU A 157 20.24 -10.76 -11.30
CA LEU A 157 21.07 -10.17 -10.24
C LEU A 157 22.52 -10.69 -10.28
N ASN A 158 22.77 -11.83 -10.92
CA ASN A 158 24.12 -12.41 -11.10
C ASN A 158 24.96 -11.68 -12.16
N GLN A 159 24.42 -10.72 -12.91
CA GLN A 159 25.23 -9.84 -13.75
C GLN A 159 26.06 -8.83 -12.95
N MET A 160 25.77 -8.66 -11.67
CA MET A 160 26.63 -7.94 -10.73
C MET A 160 27.57 -8.91 -10.02
N ASN A 161 28.54 -9.48 -10.70
CA ASN A 161 29.79 -10.10 -10.20
C ASN A 161 29.83 -10.59 -8.74
N TYR A 162 28.76 -11.13 -8.17
CA TYR A 162 28.79 -11.83 -6.91
C TYR A 162 29.12 -13.30 -7.14
N LYS A 163 30.38 -13.67 -7.04
CA LYS A 163 30.77 -15.06 -6.84
C LYS A 163 30.31 -15.49 -5.46
N ILE A 164 29.18 -16.18 -5.41
CA ILE A 164 28.83 -16.98 -4.24
C ILE A 164 29.73 -18.20 -4.28
N ASN A 165 30.84 -18.13 -3.56
CA ASN A 165 31.66 -19.31 -3.31
C ASN A 165 30.97 -20.14 -2.22
N ASN A 166 30.91 -21.46 -2.44
CA ASN A 166 30.36 -22.46 -1.53
C ASN A 166 30.72 -22.16 -0.06
N GLY A 167 29.71 -21.94 0.77
CA GLY A 167 29.89 -21.89 2.21
C GLY A 167 30.17 -20.53 2.83
N MET A 168 29.87 -19.41 2.15
CA MET A 168 30.04 -18.10 2.77
C MET A 168 29.01 -17.82 3.85
N CYS A 169 29.48 -17.77 5.09
CA CYS A 169 28.97 -16.82 6.06
C CYS A 169 29.05 -15.43 5.40
N TYR A 170 27.95 -14.66 5.48
CA TYR A 170 27.99 -13.26 5.16
C TYR A 170 29.00 -12.60 6.09
N ASP A 171 30.14 -12.22 5.55
CA ASP A 171 31.08 -11.37 6.24
C ASP A 171 30.33 -10.10 6.63
N ASN A 172 30.59 -9.55 7.81
CA ASN A 172 29.88 -8.45 8.48
C ASN A 172 29.65 -7.16 7.60
N GLY A 173 29.25 -7.35 6.36
CA GLY A 173 28.94 -6.28 5.43
C GLY A 173 27.53 -5.74 5.65
N ILE A 174 27.36 -4.44 5.54
CA ILE A 174 26.06 -3.78 5.49
C ILE A 174 25.51 -3.99 4.08
N THR A 175 24.38 -4.73 3.98
CA THR A 175 23.65 -4.88 2.72
C THR A 175 22.51 -3.88 2.69
N PHE A 176 22.50 -3.00 1.69
CA PHE A 176 21.37 -2.12 1.39
C PHE A 176 20.57 -2.69 0.23
N MET A 177 19.26 -2.87 0.46
CA MET A 177 18.32 -3.26 -0.58
C MET A 177 17.24 -2.18 -0.69
N GLY A 178 17.26 -1.43 -1.79
CA GLY A 178 16.31 -0.34 -2.02
C GLY A 178 16.42 0.22 -3.43
N SER A 179 15.46 1.05 -3.81
CA SER A 179 15.49 1.80 -5.07
C SER A 179 16.13 3.16 -4.85
N MET A 180 17.05 3.55 -5.73
CA MET A 180 17.49 4.93 -5.79
C MET A 180 16.49 5.73 -6.63
N TYR A 181 15.76 6.62 -5.97
CA TYR A 181 14.86 7.56 -6.66
C TYR A 181 15.71 8.70 -7.23
N ASN A 182 15.97 8.65 -8.54
CA ASN A 182 16.77 9.66 -9.24
C ASN A 182 15.94 10.85 -9.75
N SER A 183 14.64 10.85 -9.56
CA SER A 183 13.80 12.00 -9.92
C SER A 183 13.81 13.02 -8.79
N ILE A 184 14.57 14.07 -8.99
CA ILE A 184 14.71 15.22 -8.09
C ILE A 184 13.39 16.00 -7.95
N SER A 185 12.44 15.80 -8.88
CA SER A 185 11.23 16.62 -9.01
C SER A 185 10.25 16.53 -7.86
N ASP A 186 10.28 15.48 -7.03
CA ASP A 186 9.29 15.30 -5.97
C ASP A 186 9.75 15.83 -4.60
N TYR A 187 11.02 16.16 -4.45
CA TYR A 187 11.58 16.67 -3.18
C TYR A 187 11.76 18.19 -3.17
N ASP A 188 11.96 18.81 -4.33
CA ASP A 188 12.15 20.27 -4.42
C ASP A 188 10.86 21.05 -4.12
N ASP A 189 9.69 20.44 -4.39
CA ASP A 189 8.38 21.01 -4.04
C ASP A 189 8.00 20.83 -2.55
N LEU A 190 8.80 20.08 -1.78
CA LEU A 190 8.60 19.83 -0.35
C LEU A 190 9.38 20.79 0.55
N TYR A 191 10.12 21.74 0.00
CA TYR A 191 10.75 22.82 0.76
C TYR A 191 9.67 23.78 1.28
N CYS A 192 9.01 23.38 2.34
CA CYS A 192 8.19 24.25 3.14
C CYS A 192 9.06 24.88 4.22
N ASP A 193 8.85 26.18 4.50
CA ASP A 193 9.62 27.04 5.43
C ASP A 193 9.74 26.50 6.88
N TRP A 194 9.11 25.41 7.22
CA TRP A 194 9.15 24.78 8.54
C TRP A 194 10.23 23.68 8.71
N MET A 195 11.03 23.39 7.66
CA MET A 195 12.17 22.48 7.75
C MET A 195 13.47 23.15 8.22
N ILE A 196 13.42 24.40 8.62
CA ILE A 196 14.53 25.13 9.22
C ILE A 196 14.26 25.30 10.71
N ILE A 197 14.54 24.28 11.50
CA ILE A 197 14.79 24.37 12.93
C ILE A 197 16.07 23.59 13.24
#